data_eb93993190cc0bfbde25580950a36714
#
_entry.id   eb93993190cc0bfbde25580950a36714
#
_cell.length_a   1.000
_cell.length_b   1.000
_cell.length_c   1.000
_cell.angle_alpha   90.00
_cell.angle_beta   90.00
_cell.angle_gamma   90.00
#
_symmetry.space_group_name_H-M   'P 1'
#
loop_
_entity.id
_entity.type
_entity.pdbx_description
1 polymer ?
#
loop_
_entity_poly.entity_id
_entity_poly.type
_entity_poly.pdbx_seq_one_letter_code
_entity_poly.pdbx_strand_id
1 'polypeptide(L)' 'MPDIPGLAVWHEGHIGVYIGGGQVIEAMGTKYGVVKTELAGRGWTHWLKIPYINYD' A
#
# COMPACT_ATOMS: atom_id res chain seq x y z
N MET A 1 9.26 4.65 -6.43
CA MET A 1 8.10 3.79 -6.74
C MET A 1 7.27 4.47 -7.82
N PRO A 2 6.85 3.74 -8.86
CA PRO A 2 5.95 4.33 -9.85
C PRO A 2 4.56 4.60 -9.26
N ASP A 3 3.88 5.59 -9.80
CA ASP A 3 2.53 5.99 -9.34
C ASP A 3 1.48 5.12 -10.05
N ILE A 4 1.45 3.83 -9.69
CA ILE A 4 0.58 2.83 -10.31
C ILE A 4 -0.32 2.22 -9.23
N PRO A 5 -1.66 2.38 -9.33
CA PRO A 5 -2.57 1.75 -8.37
C PRO A 5 -2.44 0.23 -8.37
N GLY A 6 -2.56 -0.38 -7.19
CA GLY A 6 -2.51 -1.83 -7.03
C GLY A 6 -1.16 -2.38 -6.63
N LEU A 7 -0.13 -1.56 -6.50
CA LEU A 7 1.16 -2.02 -6.00
C LEU A 7 1.08 -2.35 -4.52
N ALA A 8 1.75 -3.44 -4.10
CA ALA A 8 1.93 -3.71 -2.68
C ALA A 8 3.06 -2.85 -2.13
N VAL A 9 2.86 -2.32 -0.93
CA VAL A 9 3.91 -1.61 -0.18
C VAL A 9 4.03 -2.25 1.19
N TRP A 10 5.25 -2.34 1.72
CA TRP A 10 5.42 -2.93 3.05
C TRP A 10 6.65 -2.39 3.76
N HIS A 11 6.61 -2.56 5.06
CA HIS A 11 7.74 -2.51 5.96
C HIS A 11 7.63 -3.70 6.89
N GLU A 12 8.64 -3.95 7.72
CA GLU A 12 8.62 -5.10 8.60
C GLU A 12 7.35 -5.11 9.47
N GLY A 13 6.61 -6.23 9.37
CA GLY A 13 5.41 -6.46 10.17
C GLY A 13 4.12 -5.87 9.62
N HIS A 14 4.14 -5.21 8.45
CA HIS A 14 2.92 -4.57 7.94
C HIS A 14 2.96 -4.41 6.41
N ILE A 15 1.79 -4.51 5.80
CA ILE A 15 1.63 -4.39 4.34
C ILE A 15 0.40 -3.53 4.02
N GLY A 16 0.46 -2.81 2.91
CA GLY A 16 -0.68 -2.06 2.38
C GLY A 16 -0.74 -2.16 0.87
N VAL A 17 -1.76 -1.56 0.28
CA VAL A 17 -1.93 -1.49 -1.17
C VAL A 17 -1.97 -0.04 -1.59
N TYR A 18 -1.06 0.33 -2.49
CA TYR A 18 -1.03 1.68 -3.05
C TYR A 18 -2.19 1.84 -4.05
N ILE A 19 -2.95 2.92 -3.90
CA ILE A 19 -4.13 3.17 -4.75
C ILE A 19 -3.93 4.33 -5.72
N GLY A 20 -2.71 4.85 -5.82
CA GLY A 20 -2.42 6.01 -6.66
C GLY A 20 -2.62 7.32 -5.92
N GLY A 21 -2.15 8.41 -6.51
CA GLY A 21 -2.34 9.73 -5.93
C GLY A 21 -1.67 9.94 -4.58
N GLY A 22 -0.65 9.14 -4.27
CA GLY A 22 0.05 9.24 -2.98
C GLY A 22 -0.69 8.61 -1.80
N GLN A 23 -1.66 7.73 -2.05
CA GLN A 23 -2.49 7.14 -0.99
C GLN A 23 -2.40 5.62 -0.96
N VAL A 24 -2.61 5.05 0.23
CA VAL A 24 -2.50 3.62 0.51
C VAL A 24 -3.73 3.17 1.30
N ILE A 25 -4.21 1.96 1.01
CA ILE A 25 -5.20 1.27 1.83
C ILE A 25 -4.45 0.28 2.71
N GLU A 26 -4.69 0.31 4.00
CA GLU A 26 -4.04 -0.57 4.98
C GLU A 26 -5.06 -1.13 5.97
N ALA A 27 -4.81 -2.38 6.40
CA ALA A 27 -5.57 -2.98 7.49
C ALA A 27 -4.90 -2.60 8.82
N MET A 28 -5.58 -1.81 9.63
CA MET A 28 -5.04 -1.25 10.88
C MET A 28 -5.50 -2.01 12.12
N GLY A 29 -5.87 -3.29 11.96
CA GLY A 29 -6.34 -4.14 13.05
C GLY A 29 -7.84 -4.02 13.30
N THR A 30 -8.33 -4.80 14.28
CA THR A 30 -9.77 -4.92 14.52
C THR A 30 -10.41 -3.62 15.01
N LYS A 31 -9.63 -2.77 15.68
CA LYS A 31 -10.15 -1.50 16.22
C LYS A 31 -10.41 -0.47 15.13
N TYR A 32 -9.51 -0.39 14.15
CA TYR A 32 -9.59 0.65 13.11
C TYR A 32 -10.05 0.13 11.76
N GLY A 33 -10.01 -1.20 11.55
CA GLY A 33 -10.39 -1.81 10.29
C GLY A 33 -9.46 -1.42 9.13
N VAL A 34 -10.04 -1.32 7.94
CA VAL A 34 -9.31 -0.93 6.73
C VAL A 34 -9.43 0.58 6.58
N VAL A 35 -8.28 1.26 6.45
CA VAL A 35 -8.22 2.72 6.38
C VAL A 35 -7.40 3.17 5.18
N LYS A 36 -7.68 4.37 4.72
CA LYS A 36 -6.90 5.05 3.68
C LYS A 36 -5.93 6.01 4.36
N THR A 37 -4.64 5.91 4.00
CA THR A 37 -3.57 6.74 4.58
C THR A 37 -2.73 7.34 3.47
N GLU A 38 -1.88 8.32 3.82
CA GLU A 38 -0.92 8.86 2.89
C GLU A 38 0.30 7.94 2.76
N LEU A 39 0.83 7.79 1.55
CA LEU A 39 2.04 6.99 1.30
C LEU A 39 3.23 7.56 2.07
N ALA A 40 3.40 8.88 2.05
CA ALA A 40 4.50 9.54 2.72
C ALA A 40 4.33 9.51 4.24
N GLY A 41 5.44 9.33 4.96
CA GLY A 41 5.43 9.37 6.43
C GLY A 41 5.02 8.06 7.11
N ARG A 42 4.70 7.01 6.36
CA ARG A 42 4.31 5.71 6.94
C ARG A 42 5.48 4.75 7.13
N GLY A 43 6.67 5.10 6.62
CA GLY A 43 7.83 4.24 6.79
C GLY A 43 7.88 3.03 5.87
N TRP A 44 7.15 3.06 4.76
CA TRP A 44 7.20 1.99 3.77
C TRP A 44 8.64 1.85 3.25
N THR A 45 9.17 0.62 3.26
CA THR A 45 10.56 0.36 2.86
C THR A 45 10.66 -0.34 1.51
N HIS A 46 9.60 -1.02 1.07
CA HIS A 46 9.59 -1.81 -0.15
C HIS A 46 8.28 -1.66 -0.90
N TRP A 47 8.33 -1.94 -2.20
CA TRP A 47 7.14 -2.05 -3.02
C TRP A 47 7.34 -3.15 -4.07
N LEU A 48 6.23 -3.72 -4.57
CA LEU A 48 6.28 -4.68 -5.67
C LEU A 48 4.96 -4.74 -6.41
N LYS A 49 5.01 -5.26 -7.64
CA LYS A 49 3.82 -5.62 -8.38
C LYS A 49 3.29 -6.94 -7.87
N ILE A 50 1.98 -6.99 -7.56
CA ILE A 50 1.36 -8.22 -7.09
C ILE A 50 1.18 -9.15 -8.29
N PRO A 51 1.59 -10.45 -8.19
CA PRO A 51 1.41 -11.41 -9.27
C PRO A 51 -0.06 -11.52 -9.70
N TYR A 52 -0.27 -11.75 -10.97
CA TYR A 52 -1.59 -11.95 -11.59
C TYR A 52 -2.48 -10.72 -11.68
N ILE A 53 -2.02 -9.55 -11.23
CA ILE A 53 -2.72 -8.29 -11.47
C ILE A 53 -2.22 -7.70 -12.80
N ASN A 54 -3.16 -7.30 -13.65
CA ASN A 54 -2.83 -6.61 -14.89
C ASN A 54 -2.70 -5.11 -14.62
N TYR A 55 -1.49 -4.59 -14.80
CA TYR A 55 -1.16 -3.18 -14.55
C TYR A 55 -1.16 -2.33 -15.83
N ASP A 56 -1.49 -2.92 -16.98
CA ASP A 56 -1.50 -2.21 -18.27
C ASP A 56 -2.78 -1.43 -18.54
#